data_f03813e48429e70d9a2ae79a9c81183b
#
_entry.id   f03813e48429e70d9a2ae79a9c81183b
#
_cell.length_a   1.000
_cell.length_b   1.000
_cell.length_c   1.000
_cell.angle_alpha   90.00
_cell.angle_beta   90.00
_cell.angle_gamma   90.00
#
_symmetry.space_group_name_H-M   'P 1'
#
loop_
_entity.id
_entity.type
_entity.pdbx_description
1 polymer ?
#
loop_
_entity_poly.entity_id
_entity_poly.type
_entity_poly.pdbx_seq_one_letter_code
_entity_poly.pdbx_strand_id
1 'polypeptide(L)'
;MGIDLPLIWAVIIIFGVMMYVVMDGFDLGIGMLFPFVKGEQDRDVMMNTVAPVWDGNETWLILGGAGLFGAFPMAYAVVLEALYLPLILMLIGLIFRGVAFEFRFKAKADKRHIWDKAFIWGSLVATFFQGVALGAFLEGFKVVDRHFAGGTLDWLTPFSLFCGLGLIVAYTLLGCTWLIMKTEGLLQQKMHDMARPLALVLLAVIGIVSLWTPIAYPQIAERWFSMPNLLWFMPVPLLVLVTFYGLLKAVARNAHYTPFLLTLVLIFLGYSGLGISLWPNIIPPSISIWEAAAPPQSQGFMLVGTLFILPFILMYTFWSYYVFRGKVTHEDGYH
;
A
#
# COMPACT_ATOMS: atom_id res chain seq x y z
N MET A 1 -32.21 17.20 -1.21
CA MET A 1 -31.13 16.22 -1.02
C MET A 1 -29.91 16.99 -0.50
N GLY A 2 -29.45 16.71 0.71
CA GLY A 2 -28.22 17.29 1.23
C GLY A 2 -26.98 16.59 0.66
N ILE A 3 -25.82 17.24 0.75
CA ILE A 3 -24.53 16.65 0.38
C ILE A 3 -24.21 15.55 1.42
N ASP A 4 -23.89 14.32 0.96
CA ASP A 4 -23.48 13.21 1.81
C ASP A 4 -21.98 13.37 2.18
N LEU A 5 -21.70 14.16 3.23
CA LEU A 5 -20.36 14.44 3.68
C LEU A 5 -19.60 13.20 4.14
N PRO A 6 -20.19 12.24 4.90
CA PRO A 6 -19.52 10.98 5.25
C PRO A 6 -19.05 10.20 4.02
N LEU A 7 -19.85 10.10 2.98
CA LEU A 7 -19.47 9.43 1.75
C LEU A 7 -18.28 10.12 1.07
N ILE A 8 -18.31 11.46 0.97
CA ILE A 8 -17.22 12.24 0.36
C ILE A 8 -15.92 12.02 1.13
N TRP A 9 -15.97 12.08 2.47
CA TRP A 9 -14.78 11.84 3.29
C TRP A 9 -14.27 10.42 3.21
N ALA A 10 -15.16 9.43 3.16
CA ALA A 10 -14.76 8.04 2.94
C ALA A 10 -14.00 7.88 1.60
N VAL A 11 -14.47 8.51 0.52
CA VAL A 11 -13.80 8.49 -0.79
C VAL A 11 -12.44 9.20 -0.73
N ILE A 12 -12.34 10.36 -0.06
CA ILE A 12 -11.05 11.08 0.09
C ILE A 12 -10.04 10.22 0.86
N ILE A 13 -10.44 9.58 1.95
CA ILE A 13 -9.55 8.72 2.76
C ILE A 13 -9.13 7.48 1.97
N ILE A 14 -10.07 6.81 1.32
CA ILE A 14 -9.81 5.64 0.46
C ILE A 14 -8.82 6.02 -0.65
N PHE A 15 -9.00 7.19 -1.29
CA PHE A 15 -8.07 7.70 -2.29
C PHE A 15 -6.69 7.98 -1.69
N GLY A 16 -6.60 8.65 -0.54
CA GLY A 16 -5.33 8.94 0.14
C GLY A 16 -4.56 7.66 0.52
N VAL A 17 -5.25 6.67 1.09
CA VAL A 17 -4.66 5.36 1.41
C VAL A 17 -4.22 4.62 0.15
N MET A 18 -5.01 4.65 -0.94
CA MET A 18 -4.62 4.06 -2.21
C MET A 18 -3.36 4.72 -2.79
N MET A 19 -3.27 6.05 -2.75
CA MET A 19 -2.08 6.77 -3.17
C MET A 19 -0.85 6.35 -2.35
N TYR A 20 -0.99 6.22 -1.03
CA TYR A 20 0.07 5.71 -0.17
C TYR A 20 0.50 4.28 -0.56
N VAL A 21 -0.46 3.36 -0.70
CA VAL A 21 -0.19 1.95 -1.07
C VAL A 21 0.57 1.85 -2.39
N VAL A 22 0.21 2.67 -3.37
CA VAL A 22 0.84 2.66 -4.69
C VAL A 22 2.21 3.30 -4.63
N MET A 23 2.32 4.51 -4.07
CA MET A 23 3.52 5.34 -4.19
C MET A 23 4.60 4.91 -3.20
N ASP A 24 4.27 4.75 -1.93
CA ASP A 24 5.24 4.25 -0.94
C ASP A 24 5.49 2.73 -1.08
N GLY A 25 4.53 2.01 -1.67
CA GLY A 25 4.65 0.57 -1.88
C GLY A 25 5.82 0.16 -2.79
N PHE A 26 6.10 0.87 -3.88
CA PHE A 26 7.29 0.54 -4.68
C PHE A 26 8.58 0.99 -4.01
N ASP A 27 8.58 2.06 -3.21
CA ASP A 27 9.74 2.49 -2.43
C ASP A 27 10.16 1.42 -1.42
N LEU A 28 9.18 0.90 -0.65
CA LEU A 28 9.38 -0.22 0.28
C LEU A 28 9.78 -1.50 -0.48
N GLY A 29 9.20 -1.73 -1.65
CA GLY A 29 9.54 -2.84 -2.54
C GLY A 29 11.00 -2.84 -2.95
N ILE A 30 11.56 -1.68 -3.24
CA ILE A 30 12.99 -1.53 -3.57
C ILE A 30 13.87 -1.93 -2.39
N GLY A 31 13.52 -1.52 -1.16
CA GLY A 31 14.25 -1.94 0.04
C GLY A 31 14.29 -3.45 0.22
N MET A 32 13.18 -4.12 -0.05
CA MET A 32 13.08 -5.59 0.01
C MET A 32 13.84 -6.30 -1.13
N LEU A 33 14.15 -5.61 -2.23
CA LEU A 33 14.97 -6.15 -3.33
C LEU A 33 16.48 -6.01 -3.10
N PHE A 34 16.92 -5.15 -2.19
CA PHE A 34 18.34 -4.92 -1.89
C PHE A 34 19.15 -6.20 -1.60
N PRO A 35 18.65 -7.19 -0.83
CA PRO A 35 19.40 -8.42 -0.55
C PRO A 35 19.77 -9.21 -1.79
N PHE A 36 18.97 -9.07 -2.85
CA PHE A 36 19.16 -9.80 -4.09
C PHE A 36 20.16 -9.11 -5.04
N VAL A 37 20.56 -7.85 -4.78
CA VAL A 37 21.50 -7.09 -5.60
C VAL A 37 22.82 -6.90 -4.83
N LYS A 38 23.92 -7.47 -5.36
CA LYS A 38 25.22 -7.49 -4.67
C LYS A 38 26.10 -6.27 -4.96
N GLY A 39 25.93 -5.62 -6.12
CA GLY A 39 26.72 -4.46 -6.53
C GLY A 39 26.35 -3.21 -5.73
N GLU A 40 27.34 -2.51 -5.15
CA GLU A 40 27.10 -1.27 -4.42
C GLU A 40 26.57 -0.17 -5.36
N GLN A 41 27.15 -0.06 -6.56
CA GLN A 41 26.69 0.88 -7.60
C GLN A 41 25.26 0.58 -8.06
N ASP A 42 24.89 -0.69 -8.24
CA ASP A 42 23.51 -1.06 -8.58
C ASP A 42 22.53 -0.70 -7.46
N ARG A 43 22.92 -0.86 -6.18
CA ARG A 43 22.14 -0.41 -5.04
C ARG A 43 21.98 1.11 -4.98
N ASP A 44 23.04 1.85 -5.36
CA ASP A 44 22.97 3.31 -5.50
C ASP A 44 21.96 3.71 -6.57
N VAL A 45 21.99 3.06 -7.73
CA VAL A 45 20.99 3.26 -8.81
C VAL A 45 19.59 2.96 -8.29
N MET A 46 19.37 1.83 -7.61
CA MET A 46 18.06 1.47 -7.05
C MET A 46 17.51 2.56 -6.13
N MET A 47 18.31 3.07 -5.18
CA MET A 47 17.89 4.14 -4.27
C MET A 47 17.64 5.46 -5.02
N ASN A 48 18.50 5.82 -5.98
CA ASN A 48 18.35 7.04 -6.74
C ASN A 48 17.07 7.09 -7.60
N THR A 49 16.47 5.93 -7.92
CA THR A 49 15.19 5.90 -8.64
C THR A 49 14.04 6.49 -7.82
N VAL A 50 14.14 6.52 -6.50
CA VAL A 50 13.08 6.96 -5.57
C VAL A 50 13.51 8.08 -4.64
N ALA A 51 14.82 8.32 -4.48
CA ALA A 51 15.35 9.37 -3.62
C ALA A 51 14.71 10.76 -3.82
N PRO A 52 14.33 11.20 -5.03
CA PRO A 52 13.69 12.50 -5.22
C PRO A 52 12.21 12.56 -4.81
N VAL A 53 11.55 11.41 -4.54
CA VAL A 53 10.09 11.33 -4.40
C VAL A 53 9.61 10.63 -3.14
N TRP A 54 10.46 9.85 -2.45
CA TRP A 54 10.06 8.98 -1.32
C TRP A 54 9.35 9.73 -0.20
N ASP A 55 9.83 10.90 0.19
CA ASP A 55 9.24 11.71 1.26
C ASP A 55 7.81 12.17 0.90
N GLY A 56 7.62 12.64 -0.34
CA GLY A 56 6.31 12.97 -0.88
C GLY A 56 5.37 11.76 -0.97
N ASN A 57 5.89 10.56 -1.24
CA ASN A 57 5.12 9.33 -1.31
C ASN A 57 4.61 8.92 0.08
N GLU A 58 5.44 9.02 1.12
CA GLU A 58 5.07 8.69 2.50
C GLU A 58 4.00 9.64 3.06
N THR A 59 3.97 10.90 2.63
CA THR A 59 3.00 11.90 3.14
C THR A 59 1.54 11.54 2.86
N TRP A 60 1.23 10.70 1.90
CA TRP A 60 -0.13 10.21 1.65
C TRP A 60 -0.71 9.41 2.82
N LEU A 61 0.13 8.76 3.64
CA LEU A 61 -0.29 8.11 4.89
C LEU A 61 -0.87 9.12 5.88
N ILE A 62 -0.30 10.32 5.92
CA ILE A 62 -0.76 11.40 6.81
C ILE A 62 -2.16 11.86 6.40
N LEU A 63 -2.43 11.99 5.10
CA LEU A 63 -3.77 12.34 4.62
C LEU A 63 -4.81 11.29 5.06
N GLY A 64 -4.48 9.99 4.93
CA GLY A 64 -5.35 8.91 5.40
C GLY A 64 -5.63 8.99 6.90
N GLY A 65 -4.59 9.11 7.72
CA GLY A 65 -4.70 9.19 9.18
C GLY A 65 -5.38 10.45 9.68
N ALA A 66 -5.01 11.62 9.17
CA ALA A 66 -5.61 12.90 9.54
C ALA A 66 -7.07 12.99 9.08
N GLY A 67 -7.38 12.50 7.87
CA GLY A 67 -8.73 12.41 7.34
C GLY A 67 -9.61 11.51 8.21
N LEU A 68 -9.09 10.34 8.62
CA LEU A 68 -9.80 9.43 9.52
C LEU A 68 -10.06 10.09 10.89
N PHE A 69 -9.04 10.73 11.47
CA PHE A 69 -9.17 11.45 12.75
C PHE A 69 -10.24 12.55 12.69
N GLY A 70 -10.23 13.36 11.65
CA GLY A 70 -11.13 14.51 11.55
C GLY A 70 -12.55 14.13 11.12
N ALA A 71 -12.71 13.26 10.12
CA ALA A 71 -14.02 12.91 9.56
C ALA A 71 -14.73 11.76 10.29
N PHE A 72 -13.96 10.83 10.90
CA PHE A 72 -14.47 9.65 11.58
C PHE A 72 -13.74 9.39 12.91
N PRO A 73 -13.85 10.29 13.89
CA PRO A 73 -13.06 10.23 15.13
C PRO A 73 -13.29 8.95 15.93
N MET A 74 -14.49 8.39 15.90
CA MET A 74 -14.81 7.10 16.52
C MET A 74 -14.01 5.96 15.84
N ALA A 75 -13.99 5.93 14.51
CA ALA A 75 -13.23 4.92 13.78
C ALA A 75 -11.73 5.06 14.05
N TYR A 76 -11.22 6.29 14.07
CA TYR A 76 -9.83 6.56 14.43
C TYR A 76 -9.48 5.99 15.80
N ALA A 77 -10.29 6.28 16.84
CA ALA A 77 -10.05 5.81 18.20
C ALA A 77 -10.05 4.26 18.28
N VAL A 78 -11.08 3.60 17.74
CA VAL A 78 -11.22 2.15 17.76
C VAL A 78 -10.10 1.45 17.00
N VAL A 79 -9.80 1.90 15.79
CA VAL A 79 -8.77 1.29 14.94
C VAL A 79 -7.38 1.46 15.54
N LEU A 80 -7.05 2.65 16.06
CA LEU A 80 -5.76 2.86 16.69
C LEU A 80 -5.61 2.06 17.99
N GLU A 81 -6.68 1.96 18.81
CA GLU A 81 -6.65 1.15 20.02
C GLU A 81 -6.46 -0.34 19.71
N ALA A 82 -7.14 -0.85 18.68
CA ALA A 82 -7.02 -2.25 18.26
C ALA A 82 -5.67 -2.58 17.62
N LEU A 83 -5.08 -1.66 16.87
CA LEU A 83 -3.90 -1.87 16.01
C LEU A 83 -2.66 -1.10 16.45
N TYR A 84 -2.61 -0.55 17.69
CA TYR A 84 -1.49 0.30 18.09
C TYR A 84 -0.12 -0.40 17.99
N LEU A 85 -0.04 -1.69 18.34
CA LEU A 85 1.23 -2.43 18.25
C LEU A 85 1.73 -2.60 16.81
N PRO A 86 0.94 -3.18 15.87
CA PRO A 86 1.39 -3.27 14.48
C PRO A 86 1.65 -1.90 13.85
N LEU A 87 0.86 -0.87 14.18
CA LEU A 87 1.09 0.47 13.66
C LEU A 87 2.38 1.10 14.19
N ILE A 88 2.71 0.93 15.48
CA ILE A 88 3.98 1.39 16.05
C ILE A 88 5.15 0.68 15.38
N LEU A 89 5.07 -0.65 15.19
CA LEU A 89 6.13 -1.42 14.53
C LEU A 89 6.29 -1.02 13.05
N MET A 90 5.18 -0.74 12.37
CA MET A 90 5.18 -0.16 11.02
C MET A 90 5.93 1.19 11.00
N LEU A 91 5.57 2.11 11.91
CA LEU A 91 6.19 3.44 11.98
C LEU A 91 7.69 3.36 12.31
N ILE A 92 8.09 2.46 13.22
CA ILE A 92 9.52 2.21 13.50
C ILE A 92 10.24 1.75 12.22
N GLY A 93 9.62 0.84 11.45
CA GLY A 93 10.15 0.42 10.14
C GLY A 93 10.32 1.59 9.16
N LEU A 94 9.31 2.45 9.05
CA LEU A 94 9.34 3.64 8.21
C LEU A 94 10.44 4.63 8.64
N ILE A 95 10.64 4.85 9.94
CA ILE A 95 11.72 5.70 10.46
C ILE A 95 13.08 5.15 10.04
N PHE A 96 13.35 3.86 10.23
CA PHE A 96 14.63 3.26 9.82
C PHE A 96 14.84 3.33 8.31
N ARG A 97 13.80 3.12 7.52
CA ARG A 97 13.85 3.25 6.07
C ARG A 97 14.14 4.70 5.65
N GLY A 98 13.43 5.68 6.19
CA GLY A 98 13.61 7.11 5.89
C GLY A 98 15.01 7.61 6.26
N VAL A 99 15.48 7.27 7.46
CA VAL A 99 16.84 7.62 7.91
C VAL A 99 17.91 6.98 6.99
N ALA A 100 17.68 5.78 6.49
CA ALA A 100 18.62 5.11 5.59
C ALA A 100 18.82 5.89 4.28
N PHE A 101 17.78 6.52 3.71
CA PHE A 101 17.93 7.37 2.52
C PHE A 101 18.92 8.50 2.72
N GLU A 102 18.85 9.20 3.84
CA GLU A 102 19.67 10.38 4.11
C GLU A 102 21.11 10.01 4.53
N PHE A 103 21.26 8.97 5.33
CA PHE A 103 22.55 8.66 5.92
C PHE A 103 23.42 7.74 5.07
N ARG A 104 22.84 6.89 4.23
CA ARG A 104 23.60 5.94 3.41
C ARG A 104 24.54 6.64 2.43
N PHE A 105 24.08 7.68 1.73
CA PHE A 105 24.91 8.43 0.78
C PHE A 105 26.01 9.27 1.46
N LYS A 106 25.77 9.69 2.72
CA LYS A 106 26.74 10.46 3.52
C LYS A 106 27.67 9.59 4.35
N ALA A 107 27.41 8.27 4.44
CA ALA A 107 28.20 7.35 5.23
C ALA A 107 29.54 7.02 4.54
N LYS A 108 30.57 6.80 5.38
CA LYS A 108 31.85 6.24 4.90
C LYS A 108 31.62 4.84 4.32
N ALA A 109 32.41 4.45 3.33
CA ALA A 109 32.25 3.18 2.61
C ALA A 109 32.18 1.96 3.55
N ASP A 110 32.98 1.94 4.61
CA ASP A 110 33.01 0.88 5.61
C ASP A 110 31.72 0.78 6.44
N LYS A 111 30.90 1.84 6.50
CA LYS A 111 29.66 1.92 7.29
C LYS A 111 28.37 1.86 6.45
N ARG A 112 28.45 1.90 5.12
CA ARG A 112 27.28 1.86 4.23
C ARG A 112 26.42 0.62 4.45
N HIS A 113 27.04 -0.53 4.77
CA HIS A 113 26.34 -1.78 5.03
C HIS A 113 25.35 -1.71 6.21
N ILE A 114 25.56 -0.80 7.17
CA ILE A 114 24.62 -0.58 8.29
C ILE A 114 23.33 0.03 7.77
N TRP A 115 23.46 1.03 6.90
CA TRP A 115 22.33 1.72 6.31
C TRP A 115 21.61 0.86 5.26
N ASP A 116 22.34 0.00 4.53
CA ASP A 116 21.72 -1.03 3.69
C ASP A 116 20.80 -1.94 4.53
N LYS A 117 21.28 -2.41 5.70
CA LYS A 117 20.47 -3.21 6.62
C LYS A 117 19.27 -2.42 7.16
N ALA A 118 19.46 -1.16 7.51
CA ALA A 118 18.37 -0.30 7.97
C ALA A 118 17.30 -0.12 6.90
N PHE A 119 17.70 0.06 5.64
CA PHE A 119 16.79 0.16 4.51
C PHE A 119 16.02 -1.14 4.26
N ILE A 120 16.72 -2.29 4.27
CA ILE A 120 16.12 -3.62 4.09
C ILE A 120 15.11 -3.92 5.19
N TRP A 121 15.57 -3.89 6.45
CA TRP A 121 14.73 -4.27 7.58
C TRP A 121 13.62 -3.27 7.85
N GLY A 122 13.90 -1.96 7.69
CA GLY A 122 12.90 -0.92 7.79
C GLY A 122 11.75 -1.13 6.79
N SER A 123 12.09 -1.38 5.53
CA SER A 123 11.10 -1.65 4.48
C SER A 123 10.32 -2.95 4.73
N LEU A 124 11.01 -4.02 5.14
CA LEU A 124 10.39 -5.31 5.43
C LEU A 124 9.41 -5.23 6.61
N VAL A 125 9.85 -4.63 7.72
CA VAL A 125 9.03 -4.48 8.95
C VAL A 125 7.83 -3.58 8.67
N ALA A 126 8.04 -2.44 8.02
CA ALA A 126 6.96 -1.53 7.67
C ALA A 126 5.90 -2.22 6.80
N THR A 127 6.32 -2.90 5.73
CA THR A 127 5.41 -3.61 4.83
C THR A 127 4.69 -4.76 5.52
N PHE A 128 5.41 -5.57 6.30
CA PHE A 128 4.80 -6.70 7.01
C PHE A 128 3.69 -6.25 7.96
N PHE A 129 3.97 -5.25 8.81
CA PHE A 129 2.99 -4.76 9.78
C PHE A 129 1.86 -3.95 9.14
N GLN A 130 2.09 -3.32 8.00
CA GLN A 130 1.04 -2.77 7.16
C GLN A 130 0.04 -3.84 6.71
N GLY A 131 0.55 -4.97 6.19
CA GLY A 131 -0.28 -6.08 5.75
C GLY A 131 -0.97 -6.78 6.92
N VAL A 132 -0.31 -6.91 8.08
CA VAL A 132 -0.92 -7.42 9.32
C VAL A 132 -2.07 -6.53 9.77
N ALA A 133 -1.86 -5.21 9.79
CA ALA A 133 -2.91 -4.25 10.16
C ALA A 133 -4.11 -4.33 9.19
N LEU A 134 -3.85 -4.48 7.88
CA LEU A 134 -4.88 -4.65 6.87
C LEU A 134 -5.68 -5.95 7.08
N GLY A 135 -4.99 -7.06 7.35
CA GLY A 135 -5.63 -8.36 7.63
C GLY A 135 -6.51 -8.30 8.88
N ALA A 136 -5.99 -7.76 9.98
CA ALA A 136 -6.75 -7.59 11.21
C ALA A 136 -7.94 -6.62 11.05
N PHE A 137 -7.79 -5.57 10.22
CA PHE A 137 -8.89 -4.67 9.89
C PHE A 137 -10.01 -5.39 9.14
N LEU A 138 -9.67 -6.30 8.22
CA LEU A 138 -10.65 -7.09 7.46
C LEU A 138 -11.40 -8.10 8.36
N GLU A 139 -10.72 -8.66 9.37
CA GLU A 139 -11.32 -9.53 10.39
C GLU A 139 -12.35 -8.78 11.25
N GLY A 140 -12.14 -7.46 11.43
CA GLY A 140 -13.01 -6.58 12.18
C GLY A 140 -12.69 -6.52 13.67
N PHE A 141 -13.39 -5.62 14.35
CA PHE A 141 -13.15 -5.30 15.76
C PHE A 141 -14.40 -5.47 16.62
N LYS A 142 -14.21 -5.94 17.84
CA LYS A 142 -15.27 -5.92 18.85
C LYS A 142 -15.41 -4.50 19.41
N VAL A 143 -16.60 -3.92 19.27
CA VAL A 143 -16.91 -2.58 19.77
C VAL A 143 -18.07 -2.68 20.74
N VAL A 144 -17.91 -2.11 21.95
CA VAL A 144 -18.94 -1.99 22.97
C VAL A 144 -18.95 -0.53 23.43
N ASP A 145 -20.10 0.07 23.51
CA ASP A 145 -20.27 1.47 23.94
C ASP A 145 -19.34 2.45 23.22
N ARG A 146 -19.13 2.24 21.90
CA ARG A 146 -18.28 3.06 21.02
C ARG A 146 -16.77 2.94 21.29
N HIS A 147 -16.32 1.98 22.08
CA HIS A 147 -14.91 1.70 22.40
C HIS A 147 -14.52 0.31 21.94
N PHE A 148 -13.23 0.14 21.65
CA PHE A 148 -12.69 -1.20 21.39
C PHE A 148 -12.80 -2.06 22.63
N ALA A 149 -13.35 -3.25 22.50
CA ALA A 149 -13.59 -4.20 23.59
C ALA A 149 -12.82 -5.51 23.41
N GLY A 150 -11.74 -5.48 22.66
CA GLY A 150 -10.86 -6.62 22.41
C GLY A 150 -9.60 -6.61 23.28
N GLY A 151 -8.75 -7.61 23.07
CA GLY A 151 -7.45 -7.74 23.72
C GLY A 151 -6.32 -7.11 22.90
N THR A 152 -5.19 -6.85 23.55
CA THR A 152 -3.98 -6.23 22.98
C THR A 152 -3.39 -7.00 21.79
N LEU A 153 -3.62 -8.32 21.72
CA LEU A 153 -3.05 -9.21 20.69
C LEU A 153 -4.12 -9.79 19.75
N ASP A 154 -5.34 -9.27 19.73
CA ASP A 154 -6.40 -9.76 18.85
C ASP A 154 -6.07 -9.62 17.37
N TRP A 155 -5.18 -8.70 17.03
CA TRP A 155 -4.66 -8.53 15.67
C TRP A 155 -3.70 -9.66 15.23
N LEU A 156 -3.17 -10.47 16.17
CA LEU A 156 -2.19 -11.51 15.90
C LEU A 156 -2.89 -12.82 15.53
N THR A 157 -3.41 -12.89 14.33
CA THR A 157 -4.11 -14.06 13.79
C THR A 157 -3.34 -14.70 12.63
N PRO A 158 -3.57 -15.97 12.29
CA PRO A 158 -2.98 -16.59 11.11
C PRO A 158 -3.33 -15.84 9.82
N PHE A 159 -4.55 -15.30 9.71
CA PHE A 159 -4.99 -14.57 8.54
C PHE A 159 -4.26 -13.22 8.41
N SER A 160 -4.17 -12.44 9.49
CA SER A 160 -3.47 -11.16 9.48
C SER A 160 -1.97 -11.32 9.17
N LEU A 161 -1.32 -12.34 9.76
CA LEU A 161 0.08 -12.66 9.47
C LEU A 161 0.28 -13.05 8.00
N PHE A 162 -0.65 -13.84 7.43
CA PHE A 162 -0.61 -14.20 6.01
C PHE A 162 -0.79 -12.96 5.11
N CYS A 163 -1.67 -12.03 5.47
CA CYS A 163 -1.81 -10.75 4.78
C CYS A 163 -0.51 -9.93 4.83
N GLY A 164 0.21 -9.97 5.96
CA GLY A 164 1.55 -9.37 6.09
C GLY A 164 2.54 -9.93 5.09
N LEU A 165 2.63 -11.26 4.97
CA LEU A 165 3.48 -11.94 3.98
C LEU A 165 3.03 -11.63 2.55
N GLY A 166 1.73 -11.59 2.32
CA GLY A 166 1.15 -11.25 1.01
C GLY A 166 1.52 -9.84 0.55
N LEU A 167 1.48 -8.87 1.44
CA LEU A 167 1.84 -7.49 1.12
C LEU A 167 3.33 -7.33 0.81
N ILE A 168 4.22 -8.08 1.49
CA ILE A 168 5.64 -8.15 1.15
C ILE A 168 5.81 -8.57 -0.32
N VAL A 169 5.13 -9.62 -0.76
CA VAL A 169 5.21 -10.08 -2.15
C VAL A 169 4.67 -9.03 -3.12
N ALA A 170 3.54 -8.40 -2.79
CA ALA A 170 2.92 -7.38 -3.63
C ALA A 170 3.83 -6.16 -3.82
N TYR A 171 4.40 -5.61 -2.74
CA TYR A 171 5.28 -4.46 -2.81
C TYR A 171 6.63 -4.80 -3.42
N THR A 172 7.17 -6.01 -3.18
CA THR A 172 8.39 -6.48 -3.86
C THR A 172 8.19 -6.55 -5.37
N LEU A 173 7.05 -7.04 -5.85
CA LEU A 173 6.72 -7.04 -7.28
C LEU A 173 6.56 -5.62 -7.82
N LEU A 174 5.91 -4.73 -7.05
CA LEU A 174 5.73 -3.33 -7.43
C LEU A 174 7.08 -2.61 -7.58
N GLY A 175 7.99 -2.75 -6.60
CA GLY A 175 9.36 -2.23 -6.68
C GLY A 175 10.17 -2.85 -7.81
N CYS A 176 10.02 -4.16 -8.04
CA CYS A 176 10.68 -4.88 -9.14
C CYS A 176 10.26 -4.31 -10.50
N THR A 177 8.96 -4.13 -10.73
CA THR A 177 8.43 -3.58 -11.99
C THR A 177 8.72 -2.08 -12.15
N TRP A 178 8.80 -1.33 -11.04
CA TRP A 178 9.32 0.04 -11.05
C TRP A 178 10.77 0.09 -11.55
N LEU A 179 11.64 -0.77 -11.01
CA LEU A 179 13.04 -0.83 -11.44
C LEU A 179 13.19 -1.26 -12.91
N ILE A 180 12.33 -2.14 -13.43
CA ILE A 180 12.29 -2.45 -14.86
C ILE A 180 12.07 -1.19 -15.69
N MET A 181 11.19 -0.30 -15.24
CA MET A 181 10.86 0.94 -15.91
C MET A 181 11.98 1.99 -15.79
N LYS A 182 12.62 2.07 -14.62
CA LYS A 182 13.53 3.18 -14.25
C LYS A 182 15.01 2.90 -14.46
N THR A 183 15.40 1.65 -14.73
CA THR A 183 16.79 1.25 -14.90
C THR A 183 17.06 0.65 -16.28
N GLU A 184 18.32 0.31 -16.55
CA GLU A 184 18.76 -0.34 -17.79
C GLU A 184 19.87 -1.35 -17.52
N GLY A 185 20.33 -2.03 -18.60
CA GLY A 185 21.43 -2.97 -18.53
C GLY A 185 21.16 -4.22 -17.68
N LEU A 186 22.18 -4.69 -16.97
CA LEU A 186 22.12 -5.94 -16.19
C LEU A 186 21.15 -5.85 -15.01
N LEU A 187 21.03 -4.69 -14.36
CA LEU A 187 20.09 -4.51 -13.26
C LEU A 187 18.65 -4.67 -13.73
N GLN A 188 18.29 -4.03 -14.86
CA GLN A 188 16.96 -4.18 -15.46
C GLN A 188 16.66 -5.63 -15.83
N GLN A 189 17.62 -6.33 -16.46
CA GLN A 189 17.45 -7.74 -16.84
C GLN A 189 17.21 -8.61 -15.61
N LYS A 190 17.97 -8.40 -14.55
CA LYS A 190 17.76 -9.11 -13.27
C LYS A 190 16.36 -8.89 -12.70
N MET A 191 15.84 -7.67 -12.79
CA MET A 191 14.47 -7.38 -12.36
C MET A 191 13.44 -8.10 -13.25
N HIS A 192 13.65 -8.20 -14.55
CA HIS A 192 12.80 -9.01 -15.44
C HIS A 192 12.78 -10.49 -15.03
N ASP A 193 13.93 -11.07 -14.69
CA ASP A 193 14.03 -12.46 -14.26
C ASP A 193 13.28 -12.71 -12.94
N MET A 194 13.30 -11.72 -12.04
CA MET A 194 12.60 -11.80 -10.74
C MET A 194 11.09 -11.52 -10.84
N ALA A 195 10.65 -10.72 -11.81
CA ALA A 195 9.26 -10.29 -11.91
C ALA A 195 8.28 -11.46 -12.13
N ARG A 196 8.67 -12.45 -12.95
CA ARG A 196 7.81 -13.62 -13.25
C ARG A 196 7.53 -14.49 -12.02
N PRO A 197 8.53 -14.98 -11.27
CA PRO A 197 8.27 -15.76 -10.06
C PRO A 197 7.51 -14.97 -9.00
N LEU A 198 7.84 -13.67 -8.80
CA LEU A 198 7.12 -12.81 -7.88
C LEU A 198 5.64 -12.67 -8.25
N ALA A 199 5.34 -12.48 -9.54
CA ALA A 199 3.98 -12.40 -10.03
C ALA A 199 3.21 -13.70 -9.76
N LEU A 200 3.82 -14.88 -10.01
CA LEU A 200 3.19 -16.19 -9.74
C LEU A 200 2.90 -16.37 -8.25
N VAL A 201 3.85 -16.01 -7.38
CA VAL A 201 3.64 -16.07 -5.92
C VAL A 201 2.52 -15.10 -5.50
N LEU A 202 2.48 -13.89 -6.06
CA LEU A 202 1.40 -12.94 -5.78
C LEU A 202 0.02 -13.49 -6.20
N LEU A 203 -0.08 -14.13 -7.37
CA LEU A 203 -1.33 -14.78 -7.80
C LEU A 203 -1.77 -15.85 -6.81
N ALA A 204 -0.84 -16.68 -6.34
CA ALA A 204 -1.14 -17.70 -5.33
C ALA A 204 -1.64 -17.07 -4.02
N VAL A 205 -0.99 -15.99 -3.55
CA VAL A 205 -1.41 -15.22 -2.37
C VAL A 205 -2.82 -14.64 -2.56
N ILE A 206 -3.08 -13.99 -3.69
CA ILE A 206 -4.41 -13.45 -4.01
C ILE A 206 -5.45 -14.57 -4.01
N GLY A 207 -5.14 -15.72 -4.64
CA GLY A 207 -6.02 -16.87 -4.66
C GLY A 207 -6.34 -17.39 -3.27
N ILE A 208 -5.33 -17.55 -2.41
CA ILE A 208 -5.51 -18.02 -1.03
C ILE A 208 -6.37 -17.02 -0.23
N VAL A 209 -6.08 -15.72 -0.27
CA VAL A 209 -6.87 -14.69 0.43
C VAL A 209 -8.31 -14.68 -0.09
N SER A 210 -8.50 -14.76 -1.42
CA SER A 210 -9.82 -14.75 -2.04
C SER A 210 -10.67 -15.97 -1.68
N LEU A 211 -10.04 -17.12 -1.38
CA LEU A 211 -10.75 -18.32 -0.89
C LEU A 211 -10.95 -18.29 0.62
N TRP A 212 -9.92 -17.87 1.36
CA TRP A 212 -9.96 -17.84 2.83
C TRP A 212 -11.02 -16.86 3.35
N THR A 213 -11.07 -15.65 2.77
CA THR A 213 -11.95 -14.58 3.25
C THR A 213 -13.43 -14.98 3.28
N PRO A 214 -14.08 -15.49 2.21
CA PRO A 214 -15.49 -15.87 2.25
C PRO A 214 -15.75 -17.12 3.11
N ILE A 215 -14.77 -18.00 3.29
CA ILE A 215 -14.91 -19.18 4.16
C ILE A 215 -14.89 -18.78 5.63
N ALA A 216 -14.01 -17.85 6.01
CA ALA A 216 -13.86 -17.41 7.40
C ALA A 216 -14.90 -16.35 7.80
N TYR A 217 -15.39 -15.53 6.86
CA TYR A 217 -16.25 -14.37 7.13
C TYR A 217 -17.55 -14.45 6.31
N PRO A 218 -18.63 -15.08 6.85
CA PRO A 218 -19.88 -15.32 6.13
C PRO A 218 -20.54 -14.04 5.59
N GLN A 219 -20.41 -12.90 6.28
CA GLN A 219 -20.93 -11.60 5.82
C GLN A 219 -20.26 -11.14 4.51
N ILE A 220 -18.98 -11.45 4.32
CA ILE A 220 -18.26 -11.14 3.08
C ILE A 220 -18.70 -12.11 1.97
N ALA A 221 -18.87 -13.41 2.32
CA ALA A 221 -19.41 -14.39 1.37
C ALA A 221 -20.81 -13.99 0.86
N GLU A 222 -21.70 -13.59 1.76
CA GLU A 222 -23.03 -13.12 1.38
C GLU A 222 -22.96 -11.90 0.46
N ARG A 223 -22.09 -10.94 0.76
CA ARG A 223 -21.90 -9.76 -0.08
C ARG A 223 -21.45 -10.08 -1.49
N TRP A 224 -20.47 -10.99 -1.65
CA TRP A 224 -19.91 -11.31 -2.94
C TRP A 224 -20.77 -12.27 -3.77
N PHE A 225 -21.45 -13.23 -3.11
CA PHE A 225 -22.11 -14.34 -3.80
C PHE A 225 -23.64 -14.27 -3.81
N SER A 226 -24.26 -13.29 -3.12
CA SER A 226 -25.69 -13.07 -3.24
C SER A 226 -26.06 -12.45 -4.59
N MET A 227 -27.27 -12.74 -5.08
CA MET A 227 -27.80 -12.07 -6.28
C MET A 227 -28.50 -10.75 -5.89
N PRO A 228 -28.31 -9.65 -6.64
CA PRO A 228 -27.59 -9.52 -7.91
C PRO A 228 -26.08 -9.19 -7.77
N ASN A 229 -25.54 -9.11 -6.56
CA ASN A 229 -24.17 -8.67 -6.27
C ASN A 229 -23.12 -9.50 -7.02
N LEU A 230 -23.32 -10.82 -7.11
CA LEU A 230 -22.43 -11.72 -7.84
C LEU A 230 -22.16 -11.22 -9.27
N LEU A 231 -23.20 -10.78 -9.98
CA LEU A 231 -23.04 -10.27 -11.36
C LEU A 231 -22.27 -8.95 -11.42
N TRP A 232 -22.51 -8.06 -10.42
CA TRP A 232 -21.83 -6.75 -10.37
C TRP A 232 -20.37 -6.85 -9.97
N PHE A 233 -20.00 -7.81 -9.13
CA PHE A 233 -18.64 -7.93 -8.58
C PHE A 233 -17.77 -8.95 -9.33
N MET A 234 -18.37 -9.91 -10.08
CA MET A 234 -17.64 -10.89 -10.89
C MET A 234 -16.61 -10.27 -11.86
N PRO A 235 -16.79 -9.09 -12.44
CA PRO A 235 -15.76 -8.47 -13.27
C PRO A 235 -14.41 -8.28 -12.55
N VAL A 236 -14.38 -8.06 -11.23
CA VAL A 236 -13.15 -7.81 -10.49
C VAL A 236 -12.19 -9.02 -10.54
N PRO A 237 -12.58 -10.24 -10.12
CA PRO A 237 -11.69 -11.41 -10.22
C PRO A 237 -11.32 -11.76 -11.66
N LEU A 238 -12.23 -11.55 -12.63
CA LEU A 238 -11.94 -11.76 -14.04
C LEU A 238 -10.85 -10.79 -14.53
N LEU A 239 -10.96 -9.51 -14.17
CA LEU A 239 -9.96 -8.50 -14.51
C LEU A 239 -8.61 -8.80 -13.84
N VAL A 240 -8.58 -9.35 -12.62
CA VAL A 240 -7.35 -9.82 -11.98
C VAL A 240 -6.66 -10.87 -12.85
N LEU A 241 -7.38 -11.88 -13.32
CA LEU A 241 -6.81 -12.94 -14.17
C LEU A 241 -6.31 -12.40 -15.53
N VAL A 242 -7.09 -11.51 -16.16
CA VAL A 242 -6.72 -10.89 -17.45
C VAL A 242 -5.47 -10.01 -17.28
N THR A 243 -5.45 -9.19 -16.23
CA THR A 243 -4.31 -8.31 -15.93
C THR A 243 -3.05 -9.12 -15.60
N PHE A 244 -3.21 -10.19 -14.83
CA PHE A 244 -2.13 -11.09 -14.51
C PHE A 244 -1.55 -11.78 -15.75
N TYR A 245 -2.41 -12.29 -16.65
CA TYR A 245 -1.96 -12.84 -17.93
C TYR A 245 -1.21 -11.80 -18.77
N GLY A 246 -1.74 -10.56 -18.83
CA GLY A 246 -1.09 -9.43 -19.47
C GLY A 246 0.29 -9.13 -18.88
N LEU A 247 0.43 -9.15 -17.55
CA LEU A 247 1.69 -8.94 -16.84
C LEU A 247 2.73 -10.00 -17.20
N LEU A 248 2.37 -11.29 -17.16
CA LEU A 248 3.28 -12.36 -17.56
C LEU A 248 3.74 -12.22 -19.01
N LYS A 249 2.82 -11.84 -19.91
CA LYS A 249 3.14 -11.61 -21.33
C LYS A 249 4.04 -10.39 -21.53
N ALA A 250 3.82 -9.31 -20.77
CA ALA A 250 4.65 -8.11 -20.81
C ALA A 250 6.07 -8.39 -20.33
N VAL A 251 6.22 -9.13 -19.21
CA VAL A 251 7.51 -9.56 -18.68
C VAL A 251 8.24 -10.46 -19.69
N ALA A 252 7.54 -11.44 -20.28
CA ALA A 252 8.12 -12.35 -21.28
C ALA A 252 8.59 -11.66 -22.57
N ARG A 253 8.04 -10.47 -22.88
CA ARG A 253 8.42 -9.64 -24.02
C ARG A 253 9.48 -8.57 -23.69
N ASN A 254 10.01 -8.58 -22.49
CA ASN A 254 10.93 -7.56 -21.98
C ASN A 254 10.39 -6.12 -22.14
N ALA A 255 9.07 -5.93 -21.91
CA ALA A 255 8.45 -4.60 -21.97
C ALA A 255 8.93 -3.73 -20.80
N HIS A 256 9.21 -2.44 -21.05
CA HIS A 256 9.78 -1.55 -20.04
C HIS A 256 8.71 -0.92 -19.11
N TYR A 257 7.60 -0.42 -19.65
CA TYR A 257 6.57 0.31 -18.89
C TYR A 257 5.37 -0.56 -18.49
N THR A 258 4.99 -1.47 -19.39
CA THR A 258 3.77 -2.26 -19.24
C THR A 258 3.74 -3.12 -17.97
N PRO A 259 4.86 -3.76 -17.52
CA PRO A 259 4.86 -4.53 -16.28
C PRO A 259 4.46 -3.69 -15.06
N PHE A 260 4.99 -2.48 -14.93
CA PHE A 260 4.65 -1.58 -13.83
C PHE A 260 3.18 -1.16 -13.86
N LEU A 261 2.69 -0.72 -15.02
CA LEU A 261 1.29 -0.31 -15.17
C LEU A 261 0.31 -1.45 -14.84
N LEU A 262 0.61 -2.67 -15.29
CA LEU A 262 -0.25 -3.83 -14.98
C LEU A 262 -0.15 -4.24 -13.51
N THR A 263 1.00 -4.07 -12.86
CA THR A 263 1.13 -4.27 -11.41
C THR A 263 0.30 -3.24 -10.64
N LEU A 264 0.29 -1.97 -11.06
CA LEU A 264 -0.59 -0.95 -10.48
C LEU A 264 -2.06 -1.32 -10.61
N VAL A 265 -2.48 -1.83 -11.78
CA VAL A 265 -3.86 -2.32 -11.98
C VAL A 265 -4.18 -3.49 -11.06
N LEU A 266 -3.26 -4.44 -10.86
CA LEU A 266 -3.45 -5.56 -9.90
C LEU A 266 -3.63 -5.05 -8.47
N ILE A 267 -2.81 -4.11 -8.02
CA ILE A 267 -2.93 -3.48 -6.69
C ILE A 267 -4.28 -2.77 -6.56
N PHE A 268 -4.69 -2.01 -7.58
CA PHE A 268 -5.98 -1.32 -7.60
C PHE A 268 -7.16 -2.30 -7.54
N LEU A 269 -7.11 -3.41 -8.28
CA LEU A 269 -8.16 -4.43 -8.26
C LEU A 269 -8.24 -5.12 -6.89
N GLY A 270 -7.10 -5.45 -6.28
CA GLY A 270 -7.05 -6.01 -4.92
C GLY A 270 -7.62 -5.04 -3.88
N TYR A 271 -7.27 -3.78 -3.97
CA TYR A 271 -7.80 -2.71 -3.11
C TYR A 271 -9.30 -2.49 -3.31
N SER A 272 -9.77 -2.55 -4.55
CA SER A 272 -11.20 -2.49 -4.87
C SER A 272 -11.97 -3.67 -4.28
N GLY A 273 -11.40 -4.88 -4.37
CA GLY A 273 -11.97 -6.07 -3.73
C GLY A 273 -12.10 -5.93 -2.21
N LEU A 274 -11.10 -5.32 -1.57
CA LEU A 274 -11.16 -4.98 -0.15
C LEU A 274 -12.28 -3.97 0.14
N GLY A 275 -12.37 -2.89 -0.64
CA GLY A 275 -13.42 -1.89 -0.51
C GLY A 275 -14.83 -2.49 -0.65
N ILE A 276 -15.05 -3.36 -1.64
CA ILE A 276 -16.31 -4.08 -1.82
C ILE A 276 -16.63 -4.94 -0.60
N SER A 277 -15.64 -5.64 -0.05
CA SER A 277 -15.81 -6.54 1.09
C SER A 277 -16.22 -5.80 2.37
N LEU A 278 -15.70 -4.59 2.58
CA LEU A 278 -15.88 -3.82 3.81
C LEU A 278 -17.06 -2.84 3.76
N TRP A 279 -17.45 -2.39 2.57
CA TRP A 279 -18.52 -1.42 2.40
C TRP A 279 -19.85 -1.87 3.04
N PRO A 280 -20.60 -0.99 3.75
CA PRO A 280 -20.31 0.43 4.03
C PRO A 280 -19.60 0.66 5.37
N ASN A 281 -19.02 -0.38 5.98
CA ASN A 281 -18.51 -0.34 7.33
C ASN A 281 -17.08 0.25 7.36
N ILE A 282 -16.90 1.31 8.15
CA ILE A 282 -15.59 1.89 8.42
C ILE A 282 -14.93 1.22 9.65
N ILE A 283 -15.73 0.60 10.51
CA ILE A 283 -15.27 -0.32 11.54
C ILE A 283 -15.97 -1.66 11.31
N PRO A 284 -15.32 -2.60 10.61
CA PRO A 284 -15.92 -3.90 10.35
C PRO A 284 -16.17 -4.66 11.65
N PRO A 285 -17.19 -5.51 11.72
CA PRO A 285 -18.20 -5.75 10.69
C PRO A 285 -19.44 -4.87 10.81
N SER A 286 -19.57 -3.99 11.82
CA SER A 286 -20.86 -3.51 12.28
C SER A 286 -21.11 -2.00 12.24
N ILE A 287 -20.07 -1.16 12.11
CA ILE A 287 -20.23 0.29 12.20
C ILE A 287 -19.96 0.94 10.83
N SER A 288 -21.01 1.56 10.31
CA SER A 288 -20.99 2.22 9.00
C SER A 288 -20.30 3.58 9.04
N ILE A 289 -19.96 4.11 7.83
CA ILE A 289 -19.42 5.45 7.67
C ILE A 289 -20.34 6.55 8.24
N TRP A 290 -21.66 6.35 8.17
CA TRP A 290 -22.62 7.35 8.66
C TRP A 290 -22.71 7.34 10.21
N GLU A 291 -22.59 6.18 10.86
CA GLU A 291 -22.63 6.03 12.31
C GLU A 291 -21.35 6.53 12.98
N ALA A 292 -20.21 6.41 12.32
CA ALA A 292 -18.90 6.86 12.84
C ALA A 292 -18.59 8.33 12.52
N ALA A 293 -19.41 8.99 11.70
CA ALA A 293 -19.17 10.32 11.17
C ALA A 293 -19.08 11.39 12.25
N ALA A 294 -18.17 12.34 12.08
CA ALA A 294 -18.13 13.59 12.83
C ALA A 294 -19.34 14.47 12.49
N PRO A 295 -19.67 15.49 13.34
CA PRO A 295 -20.74 16.43 13.03
C PRO A 295 -20.57 17.07 11.64
N PRO A 296 -21.70 17.31 10.91
CA PRO A 296 -21.64 17.84 9.53
C PRO A 296 -20.88 19.18 9.43
N GLN A 297 -20.94 20.02 10.47
CA GLN A 297 -20.22 21.30 10.51
C GLN A 297 -18.71 21.12 10.45
N SER A 298 -18.18 20.15 11.21
CA SER A 298 -16.75 19.82 11.23
C SER A 298 -16.31 19.22 9.89
N GLN A 299 -17.08 18.27 9.36
CA GLN A 299 -16.79 17.66 8.05
C GLN A 299 -16.83 18.70 6.92
N GLY A 300 -17.82 19.58 6.92
CA GLY A 300 -17.96 20.63 5.91
C GLY A 300 -16.81 21.64 5.96
N PHE A 301 -16.40 22.08 7.16
CA PHE A 301 -15.26 22.99 7.33
C PHE A 301 -13.95 22.38 6.81
N MET A 302 -13.65 21.14 7.19
CA MET A 302 -12.45 20.45 6.72
C MET A 302 -12.48 20.20 5.21
N LEU A 303 -13.66 19.91 4.64
CA LEU A 303 -13.80 19.66 3.20
C LEU A 303 -13.39 20.87 2.37
N VAL A 304 -13.76 22.09 2.80
CA VAL A 304 -13.33 23.34 2.12
C VAL A 304 -11.80 23.41 2.05
N GLY A 305 -11.12 23.18 3.18
CA GLY A 305 -9.65 23.17 3.22
C GLY A 305 -9.05 22.08 2.32
N THR A 306 -9.61 20.90 2.37
CA THR A 306 -9.14 19.74 1.57
C THR A 306 -9.32 19.97 0.07
N LEU A 307 -10.48 20.50 -0.36
CA LEU A 307 -10.74 20.83 -1.76
C LEU A 307 -9.80 21.90 -2.30
N PHE A 308 -9.30 22.77 -1.44
CA PHE A 308 -8.30 23.75 -1.82
C PHE A 308 -6.89 23.15 -1.89
N ILE A 309 -6.46 22.39 -0.86
CA ILE A 309 -5.08 21.92 -0.72
C ILE A 309 -4.80 20.69 -1.61
N LEU A 310 -5.76 19.74 -1.71
CA LEU A 310 -5.54 18.47 -2.41
C LEU A 310 -5.16 18.65 -3.90
N PRO A 311 -5.77 19.56 -4.69
CA PRO A 311 -5.34 19.81 -6.06
C PRO A 311 -3.88 20.30 -6.16
N PHE A 312 -3.40 21.12 -5.21
CA PHE A 312 -1.99 21.55 -5.19
C PHE A 312 -1.06 20.39 -4.89
N ILE A 313 -1.42 19.50 -3.96
CA ILE A 313 -0.63 18.30 -3.65
C ILE A 313 -0.56 17.40 -4.88
N LEU A 314 -1.68 17.16 -5.56
CA LEU A 314 -1.72 16.34 -6.78
C LEU A 314 -0.89 16.96 -7.91
N MET A 315 -0.98 18.28 -8.10
CA MET A 315 -0.18 19.00 -9.10
C MET A 315 1.32 18.90 -8.79
N TYR A 316 1.71 19.11 -7.52
CA TYR A 316 3.10 18.97 -7.08
C TYR A 316 3.60 17.53 -7.26
N THR A 317 2.83 16.54 -6.86
CA THR A 317 3.15 15.13 -7.03
C THR A 317 3.36 14.81 -8.52
N PHE A 318 2.41 15.16 -9.38
CA PHE A 318 2.54 14.98 -10.82
C PHE A 318 3.80 15.65 -11.38
N TRP A 319 4.06 16.91 -10.97
CA TRP A 319 5.24 17.65 -11.43
C TRP A 319 6.54 16.99 -10.99
N SER A 320 6.64 16.53 -9.75
CA SER A 320 7.80 15.80 -9.23
C SER A 320 8.10 14.55 -10.07
N TYR A 321 7.10 13.72 -10.33
CA TYR A 321 7.27 12.53 -11.18
C TYR A 321 7.60 12.88 -12.65
N TYR A 322 7.07 13.98 -13.16
CA TYR A 322 7.38 14.45 -14.51
C TYR A 322 8.82 14.91 -14.64
N VAL A 323 9.33 15.65 -13.66
CA VAL A 323 10.73 16.11 -13.63
C VAL A 323 11.70 14.93 -13.59
N PHE A 324 11.45 13.95 -12.73
CA PHE A 324 12.31 12.78 -12.53
C PHE A 324 11.87 11.54 -13.34
N ARG A 325 11.22 11.73 -14.50
CA ARG A 325 10.67 10.62 -15.30
C ARG A 325 11.70 9.77 -16.03
N GLY A 326 12.95 10.24 -16.18
CA GLY A 326 14.02 9.54 -16.90
C GLY A 326 14.43 8.22 -16.26
N LYS A 327 15.26 7.46 -16.97
CA LYS A 327 15.99 6.33 -16.40
C LYS A 327 17.14 6.84 -15.55
N VAL A 328 17.51 6.06 -14.53
CA VAL A 328 18.64 6.34 -13.64
C VAL A 328 19.78 5.40 -13.99
N THR A 329 20.97 5.97 -14.15
CA THR A 329 22.21 5.27 -14.51
C THR A 329 23.25 5.40 -13.39
N HIS A 330 24.41 4.75 -13.54
CA HIS A 330 25.51 4.86 -12.59
C HIS A 330 26.15 6.27 -12.54
N GLU A 331 25.87 7.11 -13.55
CA GLU A 331 26.39 8.48 -13.63
C GLU A 331 25.50 9.48 -12.88
N ASP A 332 24.25 9.07 -12.59
CA ASP A 332 23.27 9.89 -11.87
C ASP A 332 23.52 9.81 -10.36
N GLY A 333 24.27 10.76 -9.81
CA GLY A 333 24.49 10.89 -8.36
C GLY A 333 23.38 11.71 -7.68
N TYR A 334 22.86 11.24 -6.54
CA TYR A 334 22.07 12.06 -5.63
C TYR A 334 23.05 12.93 -4.82
N HIS A 335 23.01 14.25 -5.04
CA HIS A 335 23.85 15.25 -4.37
C HIS A 335 23.03 16.04 -3.35
#